data_82bf4389c341ae857a9c8fda86734377
#
_entry.id   82bf4389c341ae857a9c8fda86734377
#
_cell.length_a   1.000
_cell.length_b   1.000
_cell.length_c   1.000
_cell.angle_alpha   90.00
_cell.angle_beta   90.00
_cell.angle_gamma   90.00
#
_symmetry.space_group_name_H-M   'P 1'
#
loop_
_entity.id
_entity.type
_entity.pdbx_description
1 polymer ?
#
loop_
_entity_poly.entity_id
_entity_poly.type
_entity_poly.pdbx_seq_one_letter_code
_entity_poly.pdbx_strand_id
1 'polypeptide(L)'
;MRPSERHKGNAMQNLDEILETFELIEDWEERYRLLIDLGKKLPDLADELHRDEFLVKGCTSKVWMVPEIRNGRFYFQADSDAHIVKGLVALLYVIFNNISVGEIGAIDIDATFKKLGLDQNLSPNRRNGFYAMVEKIRSYSA
;
A
#
# COMPACT_ATOMS: atom_id res chain seq x y z
N MET A 1 9.36 -19.84 9.10
CA MET A 1 9.19 -19.59 9.28
C MET A 1 9.02 -19.13 9.08
N ARG A 2 8.81 -18.91 9.13
CA ARG A 2 8.55 -18.37 9.16
C ARG A 2 8.07 -17.67 9.51
N PRO A 3 8.05 -17.30 9.60
CA PRO A 3 7.52 -16.63 10.01
C PRO A 3 6.91 -16.15 9.89
N SER A 4 6.70 -16.03 9.97
CA SER A 4 6.21 -15.74 9.99
C SER A 4 5.53 -15.72 9.80
N GLU A 5 5.41 -16.06 9.87
CA GLU A 5 4.91 -16.27 9.88
C GLU A 5 4.36 -15.79 10.13
N ARG A 6 4.30 -15.30 10.24
CA ARG A 6 3.96 -14.87 10.54
C ARG A 6 3.24 -14.37 10.96
N HIS A 7 2.88 -14.05 11.30
CA HIS A 7 2.39 -13.66 11.65
C HIS A 7 1.83 -13.55 11.78
N LYS A 8 1.66 -13.60 12.18
CA LYS A 8 0.83 -13.62 12.38
C LYS A 8 -0.54 -13.25 12.53
N GLY A 9 -1.63 -13.76 13.31
CA GLY A 9 -3.03 -13.64 13.52
C GLY A 9 -3.70 -12.33 13.14
N ASN A 10 -3.06 -11.27 13.38
CA ASN A 10 -3.50 -9.95 12.96
C ASN A 10 -2.83 -9.52 11.67
N ALA A 11 -2.23 -10.46 11.00
CA ALA A 11 -1.58 -10.17 9.73
C ALA A 11 -2.59 -9.65 8.72
N MET A 12 -2.12 -8.80 7.83
CA MET A 12 -2.95 -8.29 6.74
C MET A 12 -3.28 -9.41 5.77
N GLN A 13 -4.44 -9.32 5.15
CA GLN A 13 -4.80 -10.22 4.06
C GLN A 13 -3.78 -10.11 2.94
N ASN A 14 -3.55 -11.20 2.21
CA ASN A 14 -2.72 -11.14 1.02
C ASN A 14 -3.53 -10.54 -0.14
N LEU A 15 -2.85 -10.21 -1.21
CA LEU A 15 -3.47 -9.54 -2.35
C LEU A 15 -4.62 -10.37 -2.96
N ASP A 16 -4.43 -11.67 -3.10
CA ASP A 16 -5.46 -12.54 -3.68
C ASP A 16 -6.74 -12.50 -2.86
N GLU A 17 -6.61 -12.54 -1.54
CA GLU A 17 -7.77 -12.45 -0.65
C GLU A 17 -8.49 -11.11 -0.78
N ILE A 18 -7.72 -10.03 -0.92
CA ILE A 18 -8.29 -8.69 -1.10
C ILE A 18 -9.06 -8.62 -2.41
N LEU A 19 -8.47 -9.13 -3.49
CA LEU A 19 -9.11 -9.14 -4.80
C LEU A 19 -10.41 -9.94 -4.77
N GLU A 20 -10.40 -11.12 -4.13
CA GLU A 20 -11.59 -11.94 -4.00
C GLU A 20 -12.70 -11.22 -3.23
N THR A 21 -12.34 -10.56 -2.14
CA THR A 21 -13.30 -9.82 -1.35
C THR A 21 -13.93 -8.69 -2.15
N PHE A 22 -13.12 -7.95 -2.91
CA PHE A 22 -13.61 -6.86 -3.75
C PHE A 22 -14.54 -7.37 -4.86
N GLU A 23 -14.25 -8.53 -5.42
CA GLU A 23 -15.13 -9.11 -6.45
C GLU A 23 -16.52 -9.41 -5.93
N LEU A 24 -16.63 -9.78 -4.65
CA LEU A 24 -17.91 -10.11 -4.03
C LEU A 24 -18.74 -8.87 -3.69
N ILE A 25 -18.14 -7.70 -3.71
CA ILE A 25 -18.79 -6.47 -3.29
C ILE A 25 -18.85 -5.50 -4.47
N GLU A 26 -20.07 -5.23 -4.93
CA GLU A 26 -20.28 -4.33 -6.08
C GLU A 26 -20.42 -2.88 -5.65
N ASP A 27 -20.87 -2.63 -4.44
CA ASP A 27 -21.14 -1.29 -3.95
C ASP A 27 -19.82 -0.58 -3.58
N TRP A 28 -19.61 0.59 -4.15
CA TRP A 28 -18.39 1.36 -3.93
C TRP A 28 -18.24 1.86 -2.51
N GLU A 29 -19.33 2.20 -1.84
CA GLU A 29 -19.28 2.60 -0.44
C GLU A 29 -18.72 1.46 0.42
N GLU A 30 -19.13 0.23 0.13
CA GLU A 30 -18.62 -0.93 0.84
C GLU A 30 -17.13 -1.15 0.53
N ARG A 31 -16.72 -0.97 -0.71
CA ARG A 31 -15.30 -1.09 -1.08
C ARG A 31 -14.46 -0.02 -0.39
N TYR A 32 -14.98 1.21 -0.27
CA TYR A 32 -14.31 2.27 0.47
C TYR A 32 -14.09 1.87 1.93
N ARG A 33 -15.13 1.29 2.55
CA ARG A 33 -15.00 0.81 3.94
C ARG A 33 -13.93 -0.26 4.06
N LEU A 34 -13.86 -1.15 3.09
CA LEU A 34 -12.82 -2.19 3.08
C LEU A 34 -11.43 -1.58 2.99
N LEU A 35 -11.24 -0.55 2.17
CA LEU A 35 -9.95 0.13 2.08
C LEU A 35 -9.61 0.80 3.40
N ILE A 36 -10.57 1.49 4.03
CA ILE A 36 -10.34 2.14 5.31
C ILE A 36 -9.98 1.09 6.37
N ASP A 37 -10.70 -0.03 6.39
CA ASP A 37 -10.42 -1.12 7.32
C ASP A 37 -9.04 -1.74 7.07
N LEU A 38 -8.65 -1.87 5.81
CA LEU A 38 -7.32 -2.35 5.46
C LEU A 38 -6.25 -1.40 6.01
N GLY A 39 -6.48 -0.09 5.90
CA GLY A 39 -5.56 0.91 6.44
C GLY A 39 -5.36 0.79 7.94
N LYS A 40 -6.41 0.41 8.67
CA LYS A 40 -6.32 0.22 10.11
C LYS A 40 -5.41 -0.95 10.49
N LYS A 41 -5.19 -1.88 9.58
CA LYS A 41 -4.33 -3.04 9.81
C LYS A 41 -2.87 -2.77 9.46
N LEU A 42 -2.59 -1.63 8.83
CA LEU A 42 -1.22 -1.25 8.51
C LEU A 42 -0.43 -1.11 9.81
N PRO A 43 0.77 -1.71 9.91
CA PRO A 43 1.57 -1.56 11.13
C PRO A 43 1.84 -0.08 11.45
N ASP A 44 1.76 0.26 12.71
CA ASP A 44 1.94 1.64 13.16
C ASP A 44 3.35 2.14 12.84
N LEU A 45 3.42 3.38 12.40
CA LEU A 45 4.69 4.06 12.19
C LEU A 45 5.03 4.83 13.47
N ALA A 46 6.26 4.66 13.96
CA ALA A 46 6.72 5.36 15.15
C ALA A 46 6.60 6.89 14.96
N ASP A 47 6.24 7.59 16.03
CA ASP A 47 6.02 9.04 15.97
C ASP A 47 7.24 9.78 15.41
N GLU A 48 8.44 9.40 15.83
CA GLU A 48 9.68 10.04 15.39
C GLU A 48 9.96 9.85 13.90
N LEU A 49 9.25 8.96 13.24
CA LEU A 49 9.39 8.74 11.79
C LEU A 49 8.39 9.56 10.97
N HIS A 50 7.48 10.27 11.62
CA HIS A 50 6.57 11.20 10.93
C HIS A 50 7.31 12.52 10.66
N ARG A 51 8.31 12.44 9.78
CA ARG A 51 9.23 13.54 9.50
C ARG A 51 9.11 13.95 8.04
N ASP A 52 9.40 15.23 7.77
CA ASP A 52 9.28 15.77 6.43
C ASP A 52 10.16 15.04 5.41
N GLU A 53 11.30 14.53 5.85
CA GLU A 53 12.20 13.79 4.95
C GLU A 53 11.57 12.50 4.41
N PHE A 54 10.54 11.97 5.08
CA PHE A 54 9.85 10.76 4.67
C PHE A 54 8.53 11.02 3.96
N LEU A 55 8.17 12.28 3.76
CA LEU A 55 6.95 12.62 3.02
C LEU A 55 7.10 12.26 1.55
N VAL A 56 6.06 11.62 1.02
CA VAL A 56 6.00 11.31 -0.40
C VAL A 56 5.49 12.54 -1.14
N LYS A 57 6.27 13.03 -2.09
CA LYS A 57 5.89 14.20 -2.89
C LYS A 57 4.80 13.80 -3.88
N GLY A 58 3.91 14.73 -4.19
CA GLY A 58 2.83 14.51 -5.15
C GLY A 58 1.55 14.03 -4.53
N CYS A 59 1.48 13.92 -3.22
CA CYS A 59 0.26 13.55 -2.50
C CYS A 59 -0.35 14.79 -1.86
N THR A 60 -1.67 14.95 -1.97
CA THR A 60 -2.39 16.04 -1.30
C THR A 60 -2.44 15.81 0.21
N SER A 61 -2.77 14.59 0.62
CA SER A 61 -2.69 14.17 2.02
C SER A 61 -1.24 13.88 2.37
N LYS A 62 -0.92 13.98 3.66
CA LYS A 62 0.42 13.59 4.10
C LYS A 62 0.56 12.08 4.07
N VAL A 63 1.59 11.61 3.40
CA VAL A 63 1.97 10.21 3.37
C VAL A 63 3.44 10.12 3.70
N TRP A 64 3.75 9.35 4.74
CA TRP A 64 5.14 9.08 5.11
C TRP A 64 5.50 7.67 4.67
N MET A 65 6.70 7.51 4.11
CA MET A 65 7.20 6.21 3.68
C MET A 65 8.67 6.10 4.05
N VAL A 66 8.99 5.09 4.85
CA VAL A 66 10.36 4.82 5.32
C VAL A 66 10.81 3.50 4.70
N PRO A 67 11.63 3.56 3.64
CA PRO A 67 12.06 2.35 2.94
C PRO A 67 13.26 1.71 3.61
N GLU A 68 13.42 0.41 3.38
CA GLU A 68 14.58 -0.33 3.84
C GLU A 68 14.86 -1.47 2.87
N ILE A 69 16.13 -1.68 2.55
CA ILE A 69 16.54 -2.83 1.73
C ILE A 69 17.46 -3.69 2.61
N ARG A 70 17.07 -4.96 2.76
CA ARG A 70 17.87 -5.93 3.50
C ARG A 70 17.98 -7.21 2.70
N ASN A 71 19.20 -7.67 2.49
CA ASN A 71 19.45 -8.93 1.78
C ASN A 71 18.76 -9.02 0.43
N GLY A 72 18.75 -7.88 -0.31
CA GLY A 72 18.16 -7.83 -1.64
C GLY A 72 16.64 -7.78 -1.65
N ARG A 73 16.00 -7.57 -0.50
CA ARG A 73 14.54 -7.47 -0.41
C ARG A 73 14.14 -6.09 0.07
N PHE A 74 13.02 -5.63 -0.46
CA PHE A 74 12.47 -4.31 -0.16
C PHE A 74 11.43 -4.40 0.94
N TYR A 75 11.57 -3.55 1.93
CA TYR A 75 10.62 -3.37 3.02
C TYR A 75 10.32 -1.90 3.18
N PHE A 76 9.16 -1.57 3.69
CA PHE A 76 8.90 -0.19 4.06
C PHE A 76 7.88 -0.12 5.17
N GLN A 77 7.96 0.97 5.93
CA GLN A 77 6.96 1.37 6.90
C GLN A 77 6.28 2.61 6.33
N ALA A 78 5.03 2.83 6.66
CA ALA A 78 4.31 3.97 6.10
C ALA A 78 3.11 4.35 6.96
N ASP A 79 2.62 5.56 6.75
CA ASP A 79 1.43 6.07 7.40
C ASP A 79 0.84 7.19 6.55
N SER A 80 -0.39 7.58 6.86
CA SER A 80 -1.04 8.74 6.26
C SER A 80 -1.98 9.38 7.27
N ASP A 81 -2.22 10.67 7.10
CA ASP A 81 -3.16 11.41 7.95
C ASP A 81 -4.61 11.33 7.43
N ALA A 82 -4.84 10.68 6.30
CA ALA A 82 -6.18 10.52 5.73
C ALA A 82 -6.54 9.04 5.65
N HIS A 83 -7.73 8.68 6.14
CA HIS A 83 -8.14 7.29 6.29
C HIS A 83 -8.17 6.50 4.98
N ILE A 84 -8.73 7.09 3.92
CA ILE A 84 -8.81 6.38 2.63
C ILE A 84 -7.42 6.25 2.00
N VAL A 85 -6.59 7.27 2.15
CA VAL A 85 -5.22 7.22 1.63
C VAL A 85 -4.41 6.18 2.40
N LYS A 86 -4.62 6.08 3.72
CA LYS A 86 -3.97 5.05 4.53
C LYS A 86 -4.36 3.65 4.04
N GLY A 87 -5.61 3.48 3.59
CA GLY A 87 -6.05 2.23 2.97
C GLY A 87 -5.30 1.93 1.68
N LEU A 88 -5.06 2.94 0.86
CA LEU A 88 -4.28 2.78 -0.37
C LEU A 88 -2.81 2.45 -0.05
N VAL A 89 -2.27 3.09 0.99
CA VAL A 89 -0.91 2.78 1.47
C VAL A 89 -0.84 1.32 1.93
N ALA A 90 -1.84 0.86 2.66
CA ALA A 90 -1.90 -0.53 3.12
C ALA A 90 -1.95 -1.50 1.94
N LEU A 91 -2.67 -1.15 0.89
CA LEU A 91 -2.72 -1.97 -0.32
C LEU A 91 -1.31 -2.10 -0.94
N LEU A 92 -0.58 -0.99 -1.04
CA LEU A 92 0.79 -1.02 -1.54
C LEU A 92 1.71 -1.82 -0.62
N TYR A 93 1.47 -1.75 0.68
CA TYR A 93 2.22 -2.53 1.65
C TYR A 93 2.04 -4.04 1.40
N VAL A 94 0.80 -4.45 1.16
CA VAL A 94 0.52 -5.86 0.84
C VAL A 94 1.23 -6.30 -0.44
N ILE A 95 1.28 -5.43 -1.44
CA ILE A 95 1.83 -5.77 -2.75
C ILE A 95 3.37 -5.77 -2.73
N PHE A 96 3.98 -4.77 -2.10
CA PHE A 96 5.41 -4.50 -2.28
C PHE A 96 6.29 -4.79 -1.07
N ASN A 97 5.72 -4.91 0.14
CA ASN A 97 6.57 -5.14 1.30
C ASN A 97 7.11 -6.57 1.28
N ASN A 98 8.40 -6.71 1.52
CA ASN A 98 9.09 -7.99 1.58
C ASN A 98 9.11 -8.72 0.23
N ILE A 99 9.46 -7.99 -0.84
CA ILE A 99 9.70 -8.63 -2.13
C ILE A 99 11.14 -8.34 -2.56
N SER A 100 11.63 -9.16 -3.47
CA SER A 100 12.95 -8.96 -4.06
C SER A 100 12.98 -7.63 -4.81
N VAL A 101 14.07 -6.87 -4.65
CA VAL A 101 14.20 -5.58 -5.36
C VAL A 101 14.14 -5.77 -6.88
N GLY A 102 14.56 -6.93 -7.38
CA GLY A 102 14.48 -7.24 -8.81
C GLY A 102 13.06 -7.49 -9.30
N GLU A 103 12.13 -7.78 -8.38
CA GLU A 103 10.74 -8.03 -8.73
C GLU A 103 9.87 -6.77 -8.72
N ILE A 104 10.35 -5.69 -8.12
CA ILE A 104 9.53 -4.47 -7.98
C ILE A 104 9.02 -3.99 -9.34
N GLY A 105 9.91 -3.90 -10.32
CA GLY A 105 9.55 -3.39 -11.64
C GLY A 105 8.68 -4.34 -12.46
N ALA A 106 8.59 -5.61 -12.06
CA ALA A 106 7.80 -6.61 -12.78
C ALA A 106 6.34 -6.64 -12.36
N ILE A 107 5.98 -5.95 -11.26
CA ILE A 107 4.61 -5.95 -10.78
C ILE A 107 3.75 -5.02 -11.63
N ASP A 108 2.68 -5.57 -12.20
CA ASP A 108 1.73 -4.81 -13.01
C ASP A 108 0.70 -4.15 -12.09
N ILE A 109 1.07 -2.99 -11.57
CA ILE A 109 0.21 -2.28 -10.64
C ILE A 109 -1.06 -1.76 -11.32
N ASP A 110 -0.98 -1.42 -12.60
CA ASP A 110 -2.13 -0.92 -13.35
C ASP A 110 -3.22 -1.99 -13.46
N ALA A 111 -2.83 -3.23 -13.69
CA ALA A 111 -3.78 -4.34 -13.76
C ALA A 111 -4.48 -4.54 -12.41
N THR A 112 -3.74 -4.50 -11.32
CA THR A 112 -4.29 -4.63 -9.97
C THR A 112 -5.25 -3.47 -9.67
N PHE A 113 -4.84 -2.26 -9.99
CA PHE A 113 -5.63 -1.05 -9.76
C PHE A 113 -6.98 -1.16 -10.49
N LYS A 114 -6.93 -1.63 -11.74
CA LYS A 114 -8.12 -1.79 -12.56
C LYS A 114 -9.03 -2.90 -12.01
N LYS A 115 -8.46 -4.03 -11.59
CA LYS A 115 -9.23 -5.14 -11.02
C LYS A 115 -9.99 -4.71 -9.77
N LEU A 116 -9.41 -3.82 -8.98
CA LEU A 116 -10.06 -3.29 -7.80
C LEU A 116 -11.07 -2.18 -8.11
N GLY A 117 -11.14 -1.74 -9.37
CA GLY A 117 -12.06 -0.68 -9.78
C GLY A 117 -11.62 0.70 -9.36
N LEU A 118 -10.38 0.83 -8.92
CA LEU A 118 -9.88 2.10 -8.39
C LEU A 118 -9.63 3.12 -9.48
N ASP A 119 -9.36 2.68 -10.71
CA ASP A 119 -9.13 3.57 -11.84
C ASP A 119 -10.34 4.44 -12.14
N GLN A 120 -11.55 3.97 -11.84
CA GLN A 120 -12.79 4.69 -12.14
C GLN A 120 -13.42 5.34 -10.92
N ASN A 121 -12.94 5.01 -9.73
CA ASN A 121 -13.65 5.36 -8.50
C ASN A 121 -12.83 6.17 -7.49
N LEU A 122 -11.62 6.57 -7.86
CA LEU A 122 -10.83 7.50 -7.06
C LEU A 122 -10.82 8.86 -7.72
N SER A 123 -10.81 9.91 -6.92
CA SER A 123 -10.61 11.26 -7.45
C SER A 123 -9.25 11.36 -8.12
N PRO A 124 -9.07 12.31 -9.05
CA PRO A 124 -7.75 12.50 -9.68
C PRO A 124 -6.63 12.73 -8.68
N ASN A 125 -6.88 13.48 -7.60
CA ASN A 125 -5.87 13.74 -6.59
C ASN A 125 -5.43 12.44 -5.89
N ARG A 126 -6.38 11.59 -5.53
CA ARG A 126 -6.06 10.31 -4.87
C ARG A 126 -5.34 9.36 -5.80
N ARG A 127 -5.77 9.32 -7.06
CA ARG A 127 -5.11 8.49 -8.06
C ARG A 127 -3.66 8.96 -8.28
N ASN A 128 -3.45 10.25 -8.41
CA ASN A 128 -2.13 10.82 -8.59
C ASN A 128 -1.24 10.52 -7.37
N GLY A 129 -1.80 10.64 -6.18
CA GLY A 129 -1.07 10.30 -4.95
C GLY A 129 -0.69 8.83 -4.90
N PHE A 130 -1.60 7.95 -5.30
CA PHE A 130 -1.32 6.51 -5.35
C PHE A 130 -0.13 6.25 -6.28
N TYR A 131 -0.13 6.82 -7.48
CA TYR A 131 0.96 6.60 -8.43
C TYR A 131 2.25 7.28 -8.00
N ALA A 132 2.17 8.39 -7.27
CA ALA A 132 3.37 9.01 -6.68
C ALA A 132 4.04 8.03 -5.70
N MET A 133 3.24 7.32 -4.90
CA MET A 133 3.76 6.31 -3.99
C MET A 133 4.38 5.14 -4.77
N VAL A 134 3.72 4.69 -5.84
CA VAL A 134 4.24 3.61 -6.68
C VAL A 134 5.59 3.99 -7.27
N GLU A 135 5.71 5.21 -7.79
CA GLU A 135 6.96 5.69 -8.37
C GLU A 135 8.08 5.74 -7.32
N LYS A 136 7.75 6.16 -6.10
CA LYS A 136 8.71 6.16 -5.00
C LYS A 136 9.22 4.74 -4.75
N ILE A 137 8.32 3.77 -4.70
CA ILE A 137 8.70 2.36 -4.49
C ILE A 137 9.56 1.87 -5.66
N ARG A 138 9.16 2.18 -6.89
CA ARG A 138 9.90 1.78 -8.08
C ARG A 138 11.32 2.34 -8.12
N SER A 139 11.55 3.47 -7.47
CA SER A 139 12.88 4.07 -7.41
C SER A 139 13.89 3.17 -6.67
N TYR A 140 13.41 2.19 -5.92
CA TYR A 140 14.25 1.23 -5.20
C TYR A 140 14.46 -0.07 -5.97
N SER A 141 13.86 -0.21 -7.16
CA SER A 141 14.04 -1.44 -7.95
C SER A 141 15.48 -1.55 -8.44
N ALA A 142 15.94 -2.77 -8.52
CA ALA A 142 17.27 -3.05 -9.05
C ALA A 142 17.24 -3.08 -10.58
#